data_2e9377f69d3ee77c27efbb3e20da1d17
#
_entry.id   2e9377f69d3ee77c27efbb3e20da1d17
#
_cell.length_a   1.000
_cell.length_b   1.000
_cell.length_c   1.000
_cell.angle_alpha   90.00
_cell.angle_beta   90.00
_cell.angle_gamma   90.00
#
_symmetry.space_group_name_H-M   'P 1'
#
loop_
_entity.id
_entity.type
_entity.pdbx_description
1 polymer ?
#
loop_
_entity_poly.entity_id
_entity_poly.type
_entity_poly.pdbx_seq_one_letter_code
_entity_poly.pdbx_strand_id
1 'polypeptide(L)'
;MKILYNIILLAFALVIGCADVEQTNEEFNTSELLRILDEDDAAGMDGFDDGGLIDLDYERGLEVFGLGRIEGDTLSYGEGYRVRFGRQITNRERTVDFSIDGDTAIGVVSYMIDGVFLAQAKDTSTMETIDSLGFSKAFTSTMIRKVKYERVDDSNNPEGYSWKIISLTPLYGGAGDKVSITSIDIYEFNLSVDDVTGITSGTEGDLVLSVSTDGIGDLYINRDNLPTFNSFGHYIVKVTVDNDGPEYSIDSTGIGEWVMQRYGRSVNQRGRRKLNDLGFGGDAIVNDNIHTKVFRMHGPGIGRDSRIFRSFYSTTDLATLFTEDGGYNSITWSIPYKSQRSE
;
A
#
# COMPACT_ATOMS: atom_id res chain seq x y z
N MET A 1 32.75 37.91 -55.43
CA MET A 1 32.74 37.73 -53.97
C MET A 1 31.33 37.50 -53.38
N LYS A 2 30.25 38.13 -53.84
CA LYS A 2 28.87 37.92 -53.35
C LYS A 2 28.27 36.53 -53.67
N ILE A 3 28.64 35.94 -54.81
CA ILE A 3 28.11 34.61 -55.23
C ILE A 3 28.71 33.48 -54.40
N LEU A 4 29.96 33.59 -54.00
CA LEU A 4 30.63 32.55 -53.15
C LEU A 4 30.04 32.49 -51.72
N TYR A 5 29.61 33.64 -51.19
CA TYR A 5 28.98 33.76 -49.88
C TYR A 5 27.58 33.08 -49.82
N ASN A 6 26.81 33.18 -50.91
CA ASN A 6 25.49 32.54 -50.96
C ASN A 6 25.56 31.03 -51.13
N ILE A 7 26.62 30.48 -51.76
CA ILE A 7 26.81 29.02 -51.86
C ILE A 7 27.24 28.43 -50.54
N ILE A 8 28.09 29.14 -49.77
CA ILE A 8 28.51 28.70 -48.44
C ILE A 8 27.30 28.75 -47.45
N LEU A 9 26.45 29.75 -47.53
CA LEU A 9 25.23 29.83 -46.68
C LEU A 9 24.22 28.74 -47.00
N LEU A 10 24.07 28.36 -48.29
CA LEU A 10 23.18 27.29 -48.73
C LEU A 10 23.72 25.91 -48.34
N ALA A 11 25.05 25.72 -48.34
CA ALA A 11 25.69 24.49 -47.87
C ALA A 11 25.58 24.31 -46.34
N PHE A 12 25.58 25.43 -45.57
CA PHE A 12 25.37 25.36 -44.11
C PHE A 12 23.90 25.13 -43.73
N ALA A 13 22.96 25.59 -44.55
CA ALA A 13 21.53 25.30 -44.29
C ALA A 13 21.12 23.85 -44.62
N LEU A 14 21.90 23.13 -45.45
CA LEU A 14 21.70 21.71 -45.77
C LEU A 14 22.29 20.74 -44.73
N VAL A 15 23.18 21.22 -43.83
CA VAL A 15 23.78 20.41 -42.77
C VAL A 15 22.99 20.50 -41.45
N ILE A 16 22.03 21.44 -41.36
CA ILE A 16 21.02 21.48 -40.24
C ILE A 16 19.76 20.71 -40.64
N GLY A 17 19.86 19.80 -41.61
CA GLY A 17 18.82 18.82 -41.90
C GLY A 17 18.86 17.73 -40.83
N CYS A 18 17.85 17.70 -40.02
CA CYS A 18 17.33 16.56 -39.25
C CYS A 18 18.46 15.57 -38.88
N ALA A 19 19.18 15.84 -37.80
CA ALA A 19 19.60 14.75 -36.98
C ALA A 19 18.30 14.20 -36.37
N ASP A 20 17.62 13.29 -37.07
CA ASP A 20 16.82 12.29 -36.41
C ASP A 20 17.78 11.68 -35.41
N VAL A 21 17.58 12.02 -34.15
CA VAL A 21 18.24 11.32 -33.05
C VAL A 21 17.68 9.92 -33.16
N GLU A 22 18.41 9.02 -33.83
CA GLU A 22 18.11 7.60 -33.80
C GLU A 22 18.08 7.24 -32.30
N GLN A 23 16.88 7.13 -31.77
CA GLN A 23 16.68 6.66 -30.41
C GLN A 23 17.35 5.28 -30.36
N THR A 24 18.31 5.10 -29.49
CA THR A 24 18.97 3.80 -29.38
C THR A 24 17.92 2.77 -28.94
N ASN A 25 18.06 1.51 -29.37
CA ASN A 25 17.14 0.45 -28.95
C ASN A 25 17.00 0.38 -27.42
N GLU A 26 18.04 0.75 -26.69
CA GLU A 26 18.02 0.79 -25.24
C GLU A 26 17.13 1.91 -24.69
N GLU A 27 17.22 3.13 -25.26
CA GLU A 27 16.37 4.26 -24.88
C GLU A 27 14.90 3.99 -25.23
N PHE A 28 14.65 3.39 -26.39
CA PHE A 28 13.31 2.98 -26.80
C PHE A 28 12.73 1.98 -25.81
N ASN A 29 13.43 0.88 -25.52
CA ASN A 29 12.99 -0.13 -24.59
C ASN A 29 12.70 0.46 -23.20
N THR A 30 13.60 1.28 -22.65
CA THR A 30 13.43 1.90 -21.33
C THR A 30 12.20 2.82 -21.29
N SER A 31 11.99 3.63 -22.32
CA SER A 31 10.83 4.53 -22.39
C SER A 31 9.50 3.79 -22.49
N GLU A 32 9.48 2.70 -23.25
CA GLU A 32 8.29 1.86 -23.38
C GLU A 32 7.97 1.11 -22.09
N LEU A 33 8.97 0.51 -21.43
CA LEU A 33 8.82 -0.17 -20.15
C LEU A 33 8.28 0.78 -19.06
N LEU A 34 8.77 2.03 -19.01
CA LEU A 34 8.25 3.06 -18.12
C LEU A 34 6.78 3.40 -18.42
N ARG A 35 6.44 3.60 -19.70
CA ARG A 35 5.07 3.90 -20.12
C ARG A 35 4.10 2.80 -19.69
N ILE A 36 4.46 1.54 -19.93
CA ILE A 36 3.63 0.38 -19.57
C ILE A 36 3.48 0.27 -18.04
N LEU A 37 4.55 0.56 -17.29
CA LEU A 37 4.50 0.61 -15.83
C LEU A 37 3.52 1.67 -15.33
N ASP A 38 3.50 2.85 -15.96
CA ASP A 38 2.64 3.97 -15.59
C ASP A 38 1.16 3.71 -15.90
N GLU A 39 0.88 2.96 -16.95
CA GLU A 39 -0.47 2.62 -17.40
C GLU A 39 -1.05 1.39 -16.66
N ASP A 40 -0.23 0.57 -15.99
CA ASP A 40 -0.69 -0.67 -15.36
C ASP A 40 -1.41 -0.45 -14.03
N ASP A 41 -2.66 -0.89 -13.98
CA ASP A 41 -3.52 -0.79 -12.79
C ASP A 41 -3.01 -1.58 -11.57
N ALA A 42 -2.15 -2.59 -11.75
CA ALA A 42 -1.63 -3.40 -10.65
C ALA A 42 -0.32 -2.84 -10.05
N ALA A 43 0.47 -2.15 -10.87
CA ALA A 43 1.83 -1.72 -10.51
C ALA A 43 1.89 -0.40 -9.73
N GLY A 44 0.89 0.47 -9.86
CA GLY A 44 0.89 1.82 -9.26
C GLY A 44 0.68 1.85 -7.75
N MET A 45 0.72 3.06 -7.19
CA MET A 45 0.50 3.35 -5.76
C MET A 45 -0.81 4.10 -5.47
N ASP A 46 -1.71 4.25 -6.44
CA ASP A 46 -2.97 4.97 -6.22
C ASP A 46 -3.80 4.32 -5.11
N GLY A 47 -4.31 5.14 -4.21
CA GLY A 47 -5.05 4.69 -3.03
C GLY A 47 -4.18 4.44 -1.80
N PHE A 48 -2.85 4.61 -1.90
CA PHE A 48 -1.93 4.52 -0.76
C PHE A 48 -2.08 5.71 0.19
N ASP A 49 -2.31 6.90 -0.34
CA ASP A 49 -2.44 8.15 0.42
C ASP A 49 -3.64 9.00 -0.02
N ASP A 50 -3.81 10.16 0.60
CA ASP A 50 -4.84 11.15 0.32
C ASP A 50 -4.41 12.25 -0.66
N GLY A 51 -3.37 12.02 -1.47
CA GLY A 51 -2.89 13.01 -2.44
C GLY A 51 -2.39 14.30 -1.79
N GLY A 52 -1.67 14.19 -0.66
CA GLY A 52 -1.13 15.33 0.09
C GLY A 52 -2.08 15.90 1.15
N LEU A 53 -3.30 15.38 1.27
CA LEU A 53 -4.19 15.70 2.37
C LEU A 53 -3.82 14.90 3.62
N ILE A 54 -4.22 15.37 4.80
CA ILE A 54 -4.03 14.64 6.05
C ILE A 54 -4.94 13.42 6.06
N ASP A 55 -4.33 12.23 6.10
CA ASP A 55 -5.01 10.94 6.22
C ASP A 55 -5.08 10.53 7.69
N LEU A 56 -6.09 11.00 8.40
CA LEU A 56 -6.34 10.60 9.78
C LEU A 56 -7.09 9.28 9.82
N ASP A 57 -6.54 8.31 10.53
CA ASP A 57 -7.23 7.08 10.87
C ASP A 57 -8.29 7.42 11.92
N TYR A 58 -9.52 7.54 11.42
CA TYR A 58 -10.69 7.71 12.24
C TYR A 58 -11.17 6.34 12.68
N GLU A 59 -10.88 5.93 13.89
CA GLU A 59 -11.65 4.83 14.42
C GLU A 59 -12.10 5.04 15.85
N ARG A 60 -13.34 4.59 16.07
CA ARG A 60 -13.96 4.45 17.38
C ARG A 60 -13.23 3.49 18.32
N GLY A 61 -12.07 2.99 17.95
CA GLY A 61 -11.41 1.90 18.63
C GLY A 61 -10.12 2.26 19.37
N LEU A 62 -9.49 3.41 19.14
CA LEU A 62 -8.65 4.05 20.11
C LEU A 62 -9.49 5.06 20.91
N GLU A 63 -10.63 4.65 21.41
CA GLU A 63 -10.99 5.12 22.75
C GLU A 63 -9.79 4.71 23.59
N VAL A 64 -9.04 5.69 24.02
CA VAL A 64 -7.91 5.47 24.91
C VAL A 64 -8.51 4.89 26.17
N PHE A 65 -8.71 3.58 26.17
CA PHE A 65 -8.88 2.81 27.37
C PHE A 65 -7.60 3.06 28.14
N GLY A 66 -7.64 4.15 29.02
CA GLY A 66 -6.48 4.50 29.77
C GLY A 66 -5.20 3.92 29.16
N LEU A 67 -4.66 4.46 28.07
CA LEU A 67 -3.26 4.26 27.72
C LEU A 67 -2.51 4.79 28.93
N GLY A 68 -2.47 3.92 29.94
CA GLY A 68 -1.97 4.21 31.25
C GLY A 68 -0.56 4.69 31.04
N ARG A 69 -0.24 5.77 31.70
CA ARG A 69 1.09 6.33 31.79
C ARG A 69 2.11 5.19 31.88
N ILE A 70 2.84 4.93 30.79
CA ILE A 70 4.09 4.20 30.88
C ILE A 70 5.01 5.14 31.66
N GLU A 71 5.61 4.64 32.73
CA GLU A 71 6.60 5.39 33.51
C GLU A 71 7.71 5.87 32.54
N GLY A 72 7.77 7.18 32.30
CA GLY A 72 8.75 7.78 31.40
C GLY A 72 8.18 8.58 30.23
N ASP A 73 6.91 8.39 29.84
CA ASP A 73 6.29 9.13 28.76
C ASP A 73 5.83 10.52 29.19
N THR A 74 6.28 11.56 28.49
CA THR A 74 5.89 12.96 28.75
C THR A 74 4.51 13.31 28.21
N LEU A 75 3.94 12.50 27.30
CA LEU A 75 2.60 12.67 26.74
C LEU A 75 1.72 11.46 27.09
N SER A 76 1.18 11.50 28.32
CA SER A 76 0.01 10.68 28.65
C SER A 76 -1.23 11.40 28.14
N TYR A 77 -1.99 10.77 27.27
CA TYR A 77 -3.27 11.33 26.84
C TYR A 77 -4.31 11.33 27.96
N GLY A 78 -4.13 10.53 29.01
CA GLY A 78 -4.99 10.46 30.19
C GLY A 78 -6.37 9.88 29.93
N GLU A 79 -7.14 9.70 31.01
CA GLU A 79 -8.56 9.33 30.91
C GLU A 79 -9.40 10.48 30.32
N GLY A 80 -10.39 10.16 29.51
CA GLY A 80 -11.29 11.16 28.93
C GLY A 80 -10.83 11.73 27.59
N TYR A 81 -9.71 11.25 27.03
CA TYR A 81 -9.27 11.67 25.71
C TYR A 81 -9.32 10.53 24.69
N ARG A 82 -9.57 10.89 23.44
CA ARG A 82 -9.48 10.00 22.27
C ARG A 82 -8.33 10.45 21.41
N VAL A 83 -7.38 9.57 21.11
CA VAL A 83 -6.29 9.86 20.20
C VAL A 83 -6.73 9.64 18.76
N ARG A 84 -6.45 10.62 17.92
CA ARG A 84 -6.55 10.52 16.46
C ARG A 84 -5.16 10.67 15.90
N PHE A 85 -4.79 9.78 15.02
CA PHE A 85 -3.50 9.84 14.38
C PHE A 85 -3.62 9.54 12.90
N GLY A 86 -2.61 9.91 12.17
CA GLY A 86 -2.55 9.69 10.74
C GLY A 86 -1.28 10.27 10.15
N ARG A 87 -1.25 10.32 8.84
CA ARG A 87 -0.10 10.83 8.11
C ARG A 87 -0.52 11.76 6.99
N GLN A 88 0.40 12.63 6.63
CA GLN A 88 0.33 13.43 5.41
C GLN A 88 1.58 13.16 4.60
N ILE A 89 1.42 12.69 3.38
CA ILE A 89 2.53 12.52 2.44
C ILE A 89 2.83 13.89 1.82
N THR A 90 4.06 14.36 1.95
CA THR A 90 4.50 15.66 1.46
C THR A 90 5.29 15.56 0.16
N ASN A 91 5.99 14.43 -0.03
CA ASN A 91 6.75 14.17 -1.25
C ASN A 91 6.74 12.68 -1.58
N ARG A 92 6.83 12.36 -2.88
CA ARG A 92 6.99 11.00 -3.38
C ARG A 92 7.93 11.03 -4.58
N GLU A 93 9.06 10.39 -4.44
CA GLU A 93 10.01 10.17 -5.51
C GLU A 93 9.96 8.70 -5.95
N ARG A 94 10.04 8.46 -7.24
CA ARG A 94 10.12 7.12 -7.82
C ARG A 94 11.37 7.00 -8.68
N THR A 95 12.12 5.96 -8.47
CA THR A 95 13.19 5.52 -9.36
C THR A 95 12.88 4.15 -9.93
N VAL A 96 13.31 3.87 -11.13
CA VAL A 96 13.16 2.56 -11.77
C VAL A 96 14.47 2.20 -12.44
N ASP A 97 15.04 1.08 -12.03
CA ASP A 97 16.24 0.50 -12.62
C ASP A 97 15.86 -0.72 -13.46
N PHE A 98 16.15 -0.71 -14.76
CA PHE A 98 15.85 -1.80 -15.65
C PHE A 98 17.07 -2.67 -15.93
N SER A 99 16.88 -3.98 -15.91
CA SER A 99 17.81 -4.97 -16.44
C SER A 99 17.10 -5.72 -17.56
N ILE A 100 17.61 -5.58 -18.79
CA ILE A 100 17.04 -6.18 -20.01
C ILE A 100 17.97 -7.32 -20.43
N ASP A 101 17.38 -8.51 -20.61
CA ASP A 101 18.09 -9.70 -21.09
C ASP A 101 17.25 -10.40 -22.17
N GLY A 102 17.64 -10.20 -23.43
CA GLY A 102 16.91 -10.73 -24.57
C GLY A 102 15.46 -10.28 -24.61
N ASP A 103 14.54 -11.24 -24.51
CA ASP A 103 13.09 -11.02 -24.58
C ASP A 103 12.47 -10.79 -23.20
N THR A 104 13.28 -10.65 -22.16
CA THR A 104 12.81 -10.37 -20.79
C THR A 104 13.43 -9.11 -20.22
N ALA A 105 12.67 -8.41 -19.36
CA ALA A 105 13.20 -7.31 -18.57
C ALA A 105 12.67 -7.38 -17.14
N ILE A 106 13.49 -6.91 -16.21
CA ILE A 106 13.12 -6.72 -14.81
C ILE A 106 13.31 -5.24 -14.47
N GLY A 107 12.25 -4.60 -14.02
CA GLY A 107 12.28 -3.25 -13.46
C GLY A 107 12.23 -3.34 -11.94
N VAL A 108 13.23 -2.75 -11.27
CA VAL A 108 13.23 -2.55 -9.82
C VAL A 108 12.69 -1.16 -9.56
N VAL A 109 11.47 -1.10 -9.04
CA VAL A 109 10.76 0.15 -8.75
C VAL A 109 10.93 0.48 -7.28
N SER A 110 11.57 1.60 -6.98
CA SER A 110 11.79 2.10 -5.63
C SER A 110 11.05 3.42 -5.44
N TYR A 111 10.38 3.55 -4.31
CA TYR A 111 9.71 4.78 -3.88
C TYR A 111 10.36 5.29 -2.61
N MET A 112 10.70 6.57 -2.60
CA MET A 112 11.02 7.34 -1.39
C MET A 112 9.86 8.27 -1.09
N ILE A 113 9.32 8.18 0.12
CA ILE A 113 8.09 8.84 0.52
C ILE A 113 8.38 9.63 1.77
N ASP A 114 8.35 10.96 1.66
CA ASP A 114 8.48 11.84 2.80
C ASP A 114 7.10 12.26 3.29
N GLY A 115 6.97 12.41 4.59
CA GLY A 115 5.71 12.80 5.18
C GLY A 115 5.83 13.26 6.61
N VAL A 116 4.68 13.60 7.17
CA VAL A 116 4.52 13.98 8.56
C VAL A 116 3.46 13.08 9.18
N PHE A 117 3.84 12.39 10.24
CA PHE A 117 2.92 11.71 11.13
C PHE A 117 2.34 12.74 12.09
N LEU A 118 1.04 12.65 12.36
CA LEU A 118 0.27 13.57 13.20
C LEU A 118 -0.49 12.76 14.24
N ALA A 119 -0.38 13.15 15.50
CA ALA A 119 -1.21 12.64 16.59
C ALA A 119 -1.93 13.81 17.26
N GLN A 120 -3.23 13.65 17.54
CA GLN A 120 -4.10 14.66 18.13
C GLN A 120 -4.98 14.01 19.20
N ALA A 121 -5.09 14.64 20.37
CA ALA A 121 -6.07 14.27 21.37
C ALA A 121 -7.38 15.02 21.15
N LYS A 122 -8.49 14.32 21.37
CA LYS A 122 -9.84 14.92 21.47
C LYS A 122 -10.44 14.60 22.82
N ASP A 123 -11.02 15.60 23.43
CA ASP A 123 -11.85 15.41 24.61
C ASP A 123 -13.10 14.58 24.26
N THR A 124 -13.36 13.50 24.98
CA THR A 124 -14.48 12.59 24.70
C THR A 124 -15.84 13.19 25.02
N SER A 125 -15.90 14.20 25.88
CA SER A 125 -17.13 14.87 26.29
C SER A 125 -17.50 16.02 25.35
N THR A 126 -16.55 16.83 24.92
CA THR A 126 -16.78 17.99 24.05
C THR A 126 -16.50 17.71 22.58
N MET A 127 -15.76 16.65 22.27
CA MET A 127 -15.23 16.32 20.93
C MET A 127 -14.31 17.39 20.37
N GLU A 128 -13.83 18.32 21.18
CA GLU A 128 -12.87 19.34 20.79
C GLU A 128 -11.45 18.78 20.74
N THR A 129 -10.65 19.29 19.81
CA THR A 129 -9.22 18.95 19.73
C THR A 129 -8.45 19.71 20.80
N ILE A 130 -7.59 19.00 21.51
CA ILE A 130 -6.73 19.59 22.54
C ILE A 130 -5.34 19.78 21.95
N ASP A 131 -5.04 20.98 21.48
CA ASP A 131 -3.80 21.30 20.76
C ASP A 131 -2.54 21.04 21.60
N SER A 132 -2.60 21.24 22.92
CA SER A 132 -1.47 20.99 23.82
C SER A 132 -1.10 19.51 23.97
N LEU A 133 -1.96 18.59 23.52
CA LEU A 133 -1.76 17.16 23.51
C LEU A 133 -1.56 16.62 22.08
N GLY A 134 -1.28 17.51 21.12
CA GLY A 134 -0.98 17.14 19.75
C GLY A 134 0.52 17.25 19.45
N PHE A 135 1.02 16.42 18.56
CA PHE A 135 2.39 16.51 18.04
C PHE A 135 2.51 15.99 16.62
N SER A 136 3.66 16.24 16.02
CA SER A 136 3.98 15.73 14.68
C SER A 136 5.41 15.21 14.63
N LYS A 137 5.63 14.18 13.79
CA LYS A 137 6.95 13.60 13.50
C LYS A 137 7.15 13.54 11.99
N ALA A 138 8.27 14.07 11.50
CA ALA A 138 8.67 13.84 10.13
C ALA A 138 9.11 12.38 9.94
N PHE A 139 8.85 11.81 8.77
CA PHE A 139 9.33 10.48 8.42
C PHE A 139 9.72 10.40 6.95
N THR A 140 10.62 9.47 6.65
CA THR A 140 10.92 9.00 5.30
C THR A 140 10.71 7.49 5.26
N SER A 141 9.89 7.02 4.33
CA SER A 141 9.64 5.60 4.09
C SER A 141 10.22 5.20 2.75
N THR A 142 10.84 4.03 2.68
CA THR A 142 11.30 3.44 1.42
C THR A 142 10.49 2.20 1.11
N MET A 143 9.97 2.10 -0.11
CA MET A 143 9.20 0.94 -0.57
C MET A 143 9.74 0.46 -1.91
N ILE A 144 9.74 -0.85 -2.12
CA ILE A 144 10.31 -1.47 -3.31
C ILE A 144 9.42 -2.58 -3.86
N ARG A 145 9.45 -2.77 -5.17
CA ARG A 145 8.93 -3.95 -5.89
C ARG A 145 9.74 -4.25 -7.13
N LYS A 146 9.65 -5.49 -7.61
CA LYS A 146 10.16 -5.89 -8.92
C LYS A 146 8.98 -6.10 -9.87
N VAL A 147 9.16 -5.72 -11.12
CA VAL A 147 8.19 -5.94 -12.21
C VAL A 147 8.90 -6.66 -13.32
N LYS A 148 8.33 -7.77 -13.76
CA LYS A 148 8.88 -8.58 -14.85
C LYS A 148 8.09 -8.35 -16.12
N TYR A 149 8.81 -8.11 -17.21
CA TYR A 149 8.28 -7.86 -18.54
C TYR A 149 8.74 -8.94 -19.50
N GLU A 150 7.97 -9.14 -20.56
CA GLU A 150 8.27 -10.02 -21.69
C GLU A 150 7.95 -9.30 -22.99
N ARG A 151 8.79 -9.51 -24.01
CA ARG A 151 8.51 -9.09 -25.37
C ARG A 151 7.41 -9.95 -25.96
N VAL A 152 6.48 -9.31 -26.66
CA VAL A 152 5.43 -9.97 -27.43
C VAL A 152 5.45 -9.43 -28.84
N ASP A 153 5.23 -10.29 -29.83
CA ASP A 153 5.16 -9.89 -31.23
C ASP A 153 4.03 -8.84 -31.42
N ASP A 154 4.37 -7.73 -32.06
CA ASP A 154 3.43 -6.66 -32.36
C ASP A 154 3.74 -6.08 -33.74
N SER A 155 3.00 -6.53 -34.75
CA SER A 155 3.17 -6.08 -36.15
C SER A 155 2.76 -4.61 -36.36
N ASN A 156 2.08 -3.97 -35.41
CA ASN A 156 1.72 -2.54 -35.48
C ASN A 156 2.82 -1.66 -34.91
N ASN A 157 3.78 -2.22 -34.19
CA ASN A 157 4.92 -1.50 -33.66
C ASN A 157 6.04 -1.52 -34.74
N PRO A 158 6.67 -0.36 -35.02
CA PRO A 158 7.81 -0.28 -35.98
C PRO A 158 8.96 -1.23 -35.65
N GLU A 159 9.17 -1.53 -34.38
CA GLU A 159 10.19 -2.49 -33.93
C GLU A 159 9.79 -3.95 -34.08
N GLY A 160 8.54 -4.25 -34.47
CA GLY A 160 7.98 -5.59 -34.62
C GLY A 160 7.61 -6.28 -33.31
N TYR A 161 7.79 -5.63 -32.17
CA TYR A 161 7.44 -6.14 -30.84
C TYR A 161 6.95 -5.02 -29.91
N SER A 162 6.28 -5.41 -28.84
CA SER A 162 5.96 -4.56 -27.69
C SER A 162 6.32 -5.28 -26.39
N TRP A 163 6.38 -4.55 -25.29
CA TRP A 163 6.59 -5.12 -23.96
C TRP A 163 5.25 -5.34 -23.24
N LYS A 164 5.17 -6.36 -22.40
CA LYS A 164 4.02 -6.66 -21.54
C LYS A 164 4.50 -6.98 -20.14
N ILE A 165 3.83 -6.44 -19.11
CA ILE A 165 4.03 -6.88 -17.72
C ILE A 165 3.43 -8.28 -17.58
N ILE A 166 4.25 -9.25 -17.19
CA ILE A 166 3.83 -10.65 -16.97
C ILE A 166 3.68 -10.98 -15.48
N SER A 167 4.44 -10.33 -14.61
CA SER A 167 4.35 -10.53 -13.17
C SER A 167 4.97 -9.37 -12.39
N LEU A 168 4.59 -9.25 -11.13
CA LEU A 168 5.14 -8.25 -10.21
C LEU A 168 5.19 -8.81 -8.78
N THR A 169 6.17 -8.37 -8.00
CA THR A 169 6.22 -8.71 -6.57
C THR A 169 5.26 -7.82 -5.78
N PRO A 170 4.85 -8.19 -4.56
CA PRO A 170 4.26 -7.23 -3.63
C PRO A 170 5.14 -5.98 -3.53
N LEU A 171 4.52 -4.82 -3.36
CA LEU A 171 5.26 -3.63 -2.95
C LEU A 171 5.40 -3.69 -1.44
N TYR A 172 6.62 -3.58 -0.92
CA TYR A 172 6.87 -3.67 0.51
C TYR A 172 7.92 -2.65 0.96
N GLY A 173 7.83 -2.25 2.22
CA GLY A 173 8.77 -1.32 2.84
C GLY A 173 8.08 -0.40 3.85
N GLY A 174 8.84 0.54 4.40
CA GLY A 174 8.34 1.45 5.42
C GLY A 174 9.41 2.37 5.99
N ALA A 175 9.19 2.76 7.24
CA ALA A 175 10.09 3.57 8.05
C ALA A 175 10.28 2.91 9.41
N GLY A 176 11.50 3.00 9.97
CA GLY A 176 11.88 2.37 11.22
C GLY A 176 12.06 0.85 11.09
N ASP A 177 12.37 0.21 12.19
CA ASP A 177 12.77 -1.20 12.26
C ASP A 177 12.11 -1.98 13.40
N LYS A 178 11.24 -1.33 14.20
CA LYS A 178 10.62 -1.97 15.36
C LYS A 178 9.46 -2.90 15.01
N VAL A 179 8.79 -2.67 13.89
CA VAL A 179 7.61 -3.41 13.51
C VAL A 179 7.74 -3.98 12.11
N SER A 180 7.30 -5.21 11.92
CA SER A 180 7.31 -5.88 10.62
C SER A 180 6.00 -6.66 10.37
N ILE A 181 5.65 -6.87 9.10
CA ILE A 181 4.62 -7.83 8.69
C ILE A 181 5.33 -9.12 8.33
N THR A 182 4.93 -10.23 8.92
CA THR A 182 5.52 -11.55 8.65
C THR A 182 4.70 -12.38 7.67
N SER A 183 3.36 -12.24 7.70
CA SER A 183 2.50 -12.85 6.68
C SER A 183 1.19 -12.07 6.48
N ILE A 184 0.58 -12.30 5.32
CA ILE A 184 -0.80 -11.90 5.00
C ILE A 184 -1.49 -13.10 4.38
N ASP A 185 -2.54 -13.58 5.03
CA ASP A 185 -3.35 -14.70 4.58
C ASP A 185 -4.81 -14.25 4.42
N ILE A 186 -5.44 -14.60 3.29
CA ILE A 186 -6.84 -14.27 3.03
C ILE A 186 -7.57 -15.54 2.64
N TYR A 187 -8.63 -15.83 3.36
CA TYR A 187 -9.50 -16.98 3.12
C TYR A 187 -10.90 -16.53 2.72
N GLU A 188 -11.62 -17.36 2.01
CA GLU A 188 -13.07 -17.24 1.94
C GLU A 188 -13.66 -17.37 3.34
N PHE A 189 -14.80 -16.74 3.59
CA PHE A 189 -15.46 -16.80 4.88
C PHE A 189 -16.92 -17.22 4.71
N ASN A 190 -17.25 -18.40 5.19
CA ASN A 190 -18.59 -18.97 5.14
C ASN A 190 -19.39 -18.37 6.29
N LEU A 191 -20.12 -17.29 5.99
CA LEU A 191 -20.93 -16.59 6.97
C LEU A 191 -22.19 -17.39 7.29
N SER A 192 -22.50 -17.53 8.57
CA SER A 192 -23.75 -18.10 9.09
C SER A 192 -24.43 -17.08 10.00
N VAL A 193 -25.72 -16.87 9.79
CA VAL A 193 -26.55 -16.03 10.65
C VAL A 193 -27.49 -16.95 11.43
N ASP A 194 -27.45 -16.88 12.75
CA ASP A 194 -28.41 -17.58 13.60
C ASP A 194 -29.76 -16.88 13.54
N ASP A 195 -30.76 -17.57 13.04
CA ASP A 195 -32.11 -17.02 12.81
C ASP A 195 -32.83 -16.61 14.11
N VAL A 196 -32.39 -17.14 15.26
CA VAL A 196 -33.03 -16.88 16.56
C VAL A 196 -32.38 -15.72 17.30
N THR A 197 -31.04 -15.68 17.30
CA THR A 197 -30.29 -14.69 18.05
C THR A 197 -29.83 -13.51 17.19
N GLY A 198 -29.82 -13.64 15.86
CA GLY A 198 -29.27 -12.68 14.92
C GLY A 198 -27.73 -12.58 15.00
N ILE A 199 -27.08 -13.44 15.76
CA ILE A 199 -25.61 -13.45 15.91
C ILE A 199 -25.01 -14.03 14.65
N THR A 200 -24.13 -13.27 14.05
CA THR A 200 -23.35 -13.69 12.89
C THR A 200 -22.13 -14.48 13.35
N SER A 201 -22.03 -15.71 12.91
CA SER A 201 -20.84 -16.55 13.06
C SER A 201 -20.32 -16.96 11.68
N GLY A 202 -19.21 -17.66 11.61
CA GLY A 202 -18.70 -18.19 10.34
C GLY A 202 -17.47 -19.03 10.53
N THR A 203 -17.08 -19.69 9.44
CA THR A 203 -15.90 -20.53 9.36
C THR A 203 -15.02 -20.13 8.17
N GLU A 204 -13.73 -20.31 8.34
CA GLU A 204 -12.77 -20.14 7.25
C GLU A 204 -13.04 -21.20 6.18
N GLY A 205 -13.01 -20.77 4.92
CA GLY A 205 -13.11 -21.61 3.74
C GLY A 205 -11.76 -21.74 3.05
N ASP A 206 -11.77 -21.70 1.71
CA ASP A 206 -10.56 -21.88 0.92
C ASP A 206 -9.59 -20.68 1.01
N LEU A 207 -8.30 -21.00 0.97
CA LEU A 207 -7.23 -19.99 0.91
C LEU A 207 -7.23 -19.31 -0.46
N VAL A 208 -7.39 -17.99 -0.48
CA VAL A 208 -7.38 -17.15 -1.69
C VAL A 208 -5.99 -16.57 -1.96
N LEU A 209 -5.30 -16.17 -0.90
CA LEU A 209 -3.99 -15.53 -0.97
C LEU A 209 -3.18 -15.84 0.27
N SER A 210 -1.90 -16.16 0.08
CA SER A 210 -0.89 -16.21 1.14
C SER A 210 0.39 -15.55 0.67
N VAL A 211 0.92 -14.63 1.46
CA VAL A 211 2.20 -13.95 1.24
C VAL A 211 2.95 -13.92 2.55
N SER A 212 4.21 -14.30 2.54
CA SER A 212 5.08 -14.27 3.73
C SER A 212 6.33 -13.43 3.48
N THR A 213 7.02 -13.05 4.54
CA THR A 213 8.30 -12.34 4.49
C THR A 213 9.35 -13.13 3.72
N ASP A 214 9.34 -14.46 3.86
CA ASP A 214 10.29 -15.33 3.18
C ASP A 214 10.14 -15.21 1.67
N GLY A 215 11.10 -14.53 1.06
CA GLY A 215 11.13 -14.35 -0.39
C GLY A 215 10.17 -13.29 -0.94
N ILE A 216 9.58 -12.41 -0.15
CA ILE A 216 8.63 -11.38 -0.63
C ILE A 216 9.18 -10.57 -1.81
N GLY A 217 10.49 -10.28 -1.82
CA GLY A 217 11.16 -9.57 -2.91
C GLY A 217 11.30 -10.37 -4.20
N ASP A 218 11.01 -11.68 -4.18
CA ASP A 218 11.09 -12.60 -5.32
C ASP A 218 9.79 -13.39 -5.54
N LEU A 219 8.75 -13.09 -4.76
CA LEU A 219 7.42 -13.65 -4.91
C LEU A 219 6.69 -12.95 -6.08
N TYR A 220 6.85 -13.46 -7.28
CA TYR A 220 6.19 -12.91 -8.46
C TYR A 220 4.74 -13.37 -8.58
N ILE A 221 3.81 -12.43 -8.46
CA ILE A 221 2.38 -12.62 -8.72
C ILE A 221 2.15 -12.45 -10.22
N ASN A 222 1.59 -13.46 -10.88
CA ASN A 222 1.29 -13.41 -12.32
C ASN A 222 0.22 -12.33 -12.60
N ARG A 223 0.50 -11.45 -13.57
CA ARG A 223 -0.37 -10.30 -13.91
C ARG A 223 -1.72 -10.71 -14.49
N ASP A 224 -1.76 -11.80 -15.22
CA ASP A 224 -3.00 -12.32 -15.81
C ASP A 224 -3.80 -13.18 -14.82
N ASN A 225 -3.15 -13.66 -13.75
CA ASN A 225 -3.74 -14.51 -12.72
C ASN A 225 -3.60 -13.91 -11.31
N LEU A 226 -4.05 -12.67 -11.15
CA LEU A 226 -4.08 -12.00 -9.85
C LEU A 226 -5.04 -12.71 -8.88
N PRO A 227 -4.78 -12.64 -7.55
CA PRO A 227 -5.75 -13.07 -6.55
C PRO A 227 -7.12 -12.48 -6.85
N THR A 228 -8.12 -13.34 -6.97
CA THR A 228 -9.45 -12.95 -7.47
C THR A 228 -10.50 -13.15 -6.39
N PHE A 229 -11.31 -12.11 -6.17
CA PHE A 229 -12.35 -12.08 -5.17
C PHE A 229 -13.72 -11.87 -5.81
N ASN A 230 -14.69 -12.67 -5.42
CA ASN A 230 -16.07 -12.52 -5.84
C ASN A 230 -16.70 -11.29 -5.17
N SER A 231 -17.35 -10.44 -5.98
CA SER A 231 -18.06 -9.27 -5.49
C SER A 231 -19.09 -9.66 -4.44
N PHE A 232 -19.09 -8.92 -3.35
CA PHE A 232 -20.00 -9.12 -2.21
C PHE A 232 -19.83 -10.44 -1.46
N GLY A 233 -18.89 -11.30 -1.86
CA GLY A 233 -18.45 -12.44 -1.07
C GLY A 233 -17.82 -12.00 0.26
N HIS A 234 -17.86 -12.88 1.26
CA HIS A 234 -17.24 -12.64 2.55
C HIS A 234 -15.86 -13.31 2.60
N TYR A 235 -14.94 -12.63 3.20
CA TYR A 235 -13.55 -13.05 3.34
C TYR A 235 -13.03 -12.69 4.72
N ILE A 236 -12.02 -13.41 5.17
CA ILE A 236 -11.27 -13.09 6.37
C ILE A 236 -9.82 -12.84 5.99
N VAL A 237 -9.26 -11.74 6.45
CA VAL A 237 -7.84 -11.44 6.32
C VAL A 237 -7.17 -11.58 7.68
N LYS A 238 -5.99 -12.19 7.67
CA LYS A 238 -5.09 -12.34 8.81
C LYS A 238 -3.76 -11.71 8.44
N VAL A 239 -3.28 -10.80 9.25
CA VAL A 239 -1.96 -10.16 9.12
C VAL A 239 -1.18 -10.49 10.36
N THR A 240 -0.13 -11.30 10.21
CA THR A 240 0.77 -11.60 11.30
C THR A 240 1.86 -10.53 11.35
N VAL A 241 2.11 -10.03 12.54
CA VAL A 241 3.03 -8.92 12.80
C VAL A 241 4.08 -9.38 13.81
N ASP A 242 5.28 -8.84 13.68
CA ASP A 242 6.32 -8.91 14.70
C ASP A 242 6.64 -7.49 15.13
N ASN A 243 6.65 -7.24 16.45
CA ASN A 243 6.83 -5.90 17.01
C ASN A 243 7.77 -5.95 18.23
N ASP A 244 8.93 -5.31 18.07
CA ASP A 244 9.92 -5.13 19.14
C ASP A 244 9.61 -3.90 20.03
N GLY A 245 8.52 -3.17 19.73
CA GLY A 245 8.06 -2.05 20.53
C GLY A 245 7.37 -2.47 21.83
N PRO A 246 7.07 -1.52 22.71
CA PRO A 246 6.36 -1.80 23.94
C PRO A 246 4.88 -2.12 23.70
N GLU A 247 4.37 -3.05 24.48
CA GLU A 247 2.92 -3.28 24.56
C GLU A 247 2.26 -2.33 25.56
N TYR A 248 1.07 -1.90 25.22
CA TYR A 248 0.23 -1.03 26.06
C TYR A 248 -0.95 -1.84 26.61
N SER A 249 -1.22 -1.72 27.91
CA SER A 249 -2.29 -2.48 28.55
C SER A 249 -3.66 -1.91 28.20
N ILE A 250 -4.53 -2.75 27.64
CA ILE A 250 -5.97 -2.52 27.55
C ILE A 250 -6.66 -3.60 28.35
N ASP A 251 -7.27 -3.28 29.49
CA ASP A 251 -8.08 -4.21 30.32
C ASP A 251 -7.43 -5.59 30.52
N SER A 252 -6.13 -5.66 30.82
CA SER A 252 -5.32 -6.87 30.96
C SER A 252 -4.83 -7.55 29.67
N THR A 253 -5.12 -6.99 28.51
CA THR A 253 -4.55 -7.42 27.24
C THR A 253 -3.53 -6.40 26.75
N GLY A 254 -2.43 -6.85 26.15
CA GLY A 254 -1.45 -5.98 25.51
C GLY A 254 -1.96 -5.56 24.11
N ILE A 255 -1.52 -4.39 23.66
CA ILE A 255 -1.59 -3.96 22.27
C ILE A 255 -0.30 -3.21 21.94
N GLY A 256 0.45 -3.71 20.97
CA GLY A 256 1.73 -3.13 20.57
C GLY A 256 1.69 -2.34 19.27
N GLU A 257 0.74 -2.66 18.39
CA GLU A 257 0.69 -2.08 17.06
C GLU A 257 -0.74 -1.82 16.58
N TRP A 258 -0.80 -1.04 15.49
CA TRP A 258 -2.03 -0.72 14.79
C TRP A 258 -1.98 -1.21 13.36
N VAL A 259 -2.83 -2.16 13.00
CA VAL A 259 -2.87 -2.74 11.67
C VAL A 259 -4.07 -2.25 10.89
N MET A 260 -3.82 -1.68 9.71
CA MET A 260 -4.81 -1.08 8.84
C MET A 260 -4.70 -1.61 7.42
N GLN A 261 -5.81 -2.01 6.84
CA GLN A 261 -5.93 -2.23 5.40
C GLN A 261 -6.52 -0.99 4.74
N ARG A 262 -5.81 -0.45 3.74
CA ARG A 262 -6.35 0.52 2.79
C ARG A 262 -6.52 -0.18 1.44
N TYR A 263 -7.61 0.11 0.74
CA TYR A 263 -7.88 -0.49 -0.57
C TYR A 263 -8.62 0.50 -1.46
N GLY A 264 -8.43 0.39 -2.77
CA GLY A 264 -9.10 1.27 -3.71
C GLY A 264 -8.28 1.55 -4.96
N ARG A 265 -8.59 2.66 -5.62
CA ARG A 265 -8.01 3.06 -6.91
C ARG A 265 -7.52 4.51 -6.94
N SER A 266 -8.02 5.34 -6.07
CA SER A 266 -7.70 6.76 -6.02
C SER A 266 -8.07 7.31 -4.64
N VAL A 267 -7.61 8.52 -4.36
CA VAL A 267 -7.92 9.29 -3.16
C VAL A 267 -9.43 9.30 -2.84
N ASN A 268 -10.27 9.51 -3.86
CA ASN A 268 -11.72 9.63 -3.70
C ASN A 268 -12.48 8.29 -3.75
N GLN A 269 -11.80 7.19 -4.06
CA GLN A 269 -12.38 5.86 -4.23
C GLN A 269 -11.57 4.83 -3.45
N ARG A 270 -11.37 5.07 -2.17
CA ARG A 270 -10.69 4.16 -1.28
C ARG A 270 -11.53 3.85 -0.05
N GLY A 271 -11.33 2.66 0.47
CA GLY A 271 -11.84 2.23 1.76
C GLY A 271 -10.70 1.89 2.68
N ARG A 272 -11.01 1.82 3.96
CA ARG A 272 -10.07 1.38 5.00
C ARG A 272 -10.76 0.45 5.99
N ARG A 273 -9.99 -0.46 6.56
CA ARG A 273 -10.42 -1.41 7.58
C ARG A 273 -9.33 -1.53 8.63
N LYS A 274 -9.69 -1.37 9.89
CA LYS A 274 -8.83 -1.77 11.00
C LYS A 274 -8.94 -3.29 11.18
N LEU A 275 -7.80 -3.94 11.40
CA LEU A 275 -7.73 -5.33 11.81
C LEU A 275 -7.57 -5.37 13.34
N ASN A 276 -8.13 -6.38 13.98
CA ASN A 276 -8.11 -6.54 15.43
C ASN A 276 -7.27 -7.74 15.84
N ASP A 277 -6.64 -7.61 17.01
CA ASP A 277 -6.03 -8.69 17.78
C ASP A 277 -6.60 -8.65 19.21
N LEU A 278 -7.94 -8.74 19.32
CA LEU A 278 -8.70 -8.54 20.56
C LEU A 278 -9.68 -9.68 20.86
N GLY A 279 -9.57 -10.82 20.17
CA GLY A 279 -10.43 -11.99 20.34
C GLY A 279 -11.87 -11.80 19.86
N PHE A 280 -12.14 -10.88 18.92
CA PHE A 280 -13.46 -10.67 18.33
C PHE A 280 -13.41 -10.21 16.87
N GLY A 281 -14.56 -10.29 16.16
CA GLY A 281 -14.67 -9.82 14.78
C GLY A 281 -13.96 -10.72 13.77
N GLY A 282 -13.77 -11.99 14.09
CA GLY A 282 -13.07 -13.01 13.30
C GLY A 282 -11.71 -13.38 13.91
N ASP A 283 -11.21 -12.59 14.82
CA ASP A 283 -10.06 -12.92 15.62
C ASP A 283 -10.43 -13.93 16.71
N ALA A 284 -9.61 -14.97 16.88
CA ALA A 284 -9.91 -16.09 17.77
C ALA A 284 -9.13 -16.03 19.10
N ILE A 285 -7.96 -15.40 19.09
CA ILE A 285 -7.02 -15.37 20.22
C ILE A 285 -6.56 -13.95 20.45
N VAL A 286 -6.74 -13.48 21.65
CA VAL A 286 -6.33 -12.13 22.07
C VAL A 286 -4.81 -12.04 22.12
N ASN A 287 -4.23 -11.01 21.54
CA ASN A 287 -2.81 -10.66 21.64
C ASN A 287 -1.88 -11.82 21.23
N ASP A 288 -2.18 -12.42 20.06
CA ASP A 288 -1.33 -13.43 19.43
C ASP A 288 -0.55 -12.89 18.22
N ASN A 289 -0.59 -11.55 18.03
CA ASN A 289 0.02 -10.83 16.91
C ASN A 289 -0.56 -11.21 15.55
N ILE A 290 -1.76 -11.82 15.49
CA ILE A 290 -2.49 -12.11 14.26
C ILE A 290 -3.69 -11.19 14.16
N HIS A 291 -3.49 -10.05 13.54
CA HIS A 291 -4.54 -9.07 13.33
C HIS A 291 -5.53 -9.54 12.27
N THR A 292 -6.80 -9.63 12.65
CA THR A 292 -7.83 -10.27 11.85
C THR A 292 -8.99 -9.34 11.53
N LYS A 293 -9.60 -9.52 10.34
CA LYS A 293 -10.84 -8.84 9.96
C LYS A 293 -11.67 -9.67 8.99
N VAL A 294 -12.91 -9.95 9.37
CA VAL A 294 -13.93 -10.41 8.42
C VAL A 294 -14.47 -9.22 7.65
N PHE A 295 -14.56 -9.34 6.33
CA PHE A 295 -15.05 -8.26 5.48
C PHE A 295 -15.85 -8.77 4.28
N ARG A 296 -16.68 -7.90 3.74
CA ARG A 296 -17.38 -8.11 2.48
C ARG A 296 -16.61 -7.43 1.36
N MET A 297 -16.35 -8.17 0.27
CA MET A 297 -15.66 -7.62 -0.90
C MET A 297 -16.57 -6.61 -1.62
N HIS A 298 -15.97 -5.50 -2.06
CA HIS A 298 -16.66 -4.54 -2.92
C HIS A 298 -16.74 -5.06 -4.37
N GLY A 299 -17.66 -4.49 -5.15
CA GLY A 299 -17.80 -4.81 -6.57
C GLY A 299 -16.79 -4.10 -7.46
N PRO A 300 -16.66 -4.52 -8.74
CA PRO A 300 -15.74 -3.93 -9.73
C PRO A 300 -16.20 -2.54 -10.21
N GLY A 301 -17.41 -2.13 -9.85
CA GLY A 301 -18.05 -0.89 -10.28
C GLY A 301 -19.16 -1.13 -11.32
N ILE A 302 -19.90 -0.06 -11.61
CA ILE A 302 -21.05 -0.11 -12.53
C ILE A 302 -20.58 -0.45 -13.94
N GLY A 303 -21.26 -1.42 -14.58
CA GLY A 303 -21.04 -1.79 -15.99
C GLY A 303 -19.74 -2.58 -16.24
N ARG A 304 -19.10 -3.10 -15.20
CA ARG A 304 -17.86 -3.91 -15.32
C ARG A 304 -18.03 -5.28 -14.71
N ASP A 305 -17.51 -6.30 -15.39
CA ASP A 305 -17.52 -7.68 -14.91
C ASP A 305 -16.38 -7.94 -13.94
N SER A 306 -15.23 -7.31 -14.18
CA SER A 306 -14.07 -7.37 -13.28
C SER A 306 -13.27 -6.08 -13.29
N ARG A 307 -12.46 -5.87 -12.23
CA ARG A 307 -11.53 -4.76 -12.13
C ARG A 307 -10.40 -5.05 -11.17
N ILE A 308 -9.22 -4.49 -11.49
CA ILE A 308 -8.03 -4.58 -10.64
C ILE A 308 -8.04 -3.44 -9.64
N PHE A 309 -7.67 -3.78 -8.42
CA PHE A 309 -7.48 -2.91 -7.29
C PHE A 309 -6.17 -3.23 -6.58
N ARG A 310 -5.78 -2.36 -5.67
CA ARG A 310 -4.64 -2.56 -4.79
C ARG A 310 -5.09 -2.54 -3.34
N SER A 311 -4.50 -3.39 -2.53
CA SER A 311 -4.67 -3.43 -1.10
C SER A 311 -3.35 -3.10 -0.44
N PHE A 312 -3.35 -2.17 0.50
CA PHE A 312 -2.19 -1.77 1.29
C PHE A 312 -2.44 -2.17 2.73
N TYR A 313 -1.63 -3.06 3.25
CA TYR A 313 -1.64 -3.48 4.65
C TYR A 313 -0.51 -2.75 5.35
N SER A 314 -0.85 -1.90 6.30
CA SER A 314 0.13 -1.12 7.06
C SER A 314 0.02 -1.48 8.52
N THR A 315 1.16 -1.76 9.14
CA THR A 315 1.26 -1.84 10.59
C THR A 315 2.09 -0.67 11.10
N THR A 316 1.71 -0.14 12.26
CA THR A 316 2.40 0.98 12.92
C THR A 316 2.59 0.63 14.38
N ASP A 317 3.82 0.69 14.86
CA ASP A 317 4.16 0.54 16.28
C ASP A 317 3.46 1.64 17.08
N LEU A 318 2.73 1.29 18.12
CA LEU A 318 1.96 2.24 18.93
C LEU A 318 2.84 3.21 19.72
N ALA A 319 4.10 2.88 20.01
CA ALA A 319 5.05 3.83 20.59
C ALA A 319 5.23 5.07 19.71
N THR A 320 4.98 4.96 18.40
CA THR A 320 4.94 6.12 17.47
C THR A 320 3.94 7.20 17.90
N LEU A 321 2.90 6.85 18.66
CA LEU A 321 1.91 7.80 19.20
C LEU A 321 2.45 8.71 20.33
N PHE A 322 3.65 8.45 20.82
CA PHE A 322 4.26 9.20 21.92
C PHE A 322 5.44 10.03 21.41
N THR A 323 5.72 11.17 22.08
CA THR A 323 6.77 12.11 21.65
C THR A 323 8.17 11.61 21.86
N GLU A 324 8.38 10.75 22.86
CA GLU A 324 9.69 10.28 23.31
C GLU A 324 10.10 8.92 22.73
N ASP A 325 9.29 8.34 21.85
CA ASP A 325 9.67 7.11 21.18
C ASP A 325 10.78 7.32 20.15
N GLY A 326 11.30 6.24 19.59
CA GLY A 326 12.36 6.27 18.58
C GLY A 326 11.94 6.79 17.20
N GLY A 327 10.82 7.50 17.05
CA GLY A 327 10.36 8.09 15.79
C GLY A 327 9.11 7.44 15.21
N TYR A 328 8.97 7.48 13.88
CA TYR A 328 7.87 6.84 13.16
C TYR A 328 8.27 5.44 12.70
N ASN A 329 7.61 4.42 13.25
CA ASN A 329 7.83 3.02 12.90
C ASN A 329 6.58 2.45 12.25
N SER A 330 6.65 2.18 10.95
CA SER A 330 5.53 1.63 10.18
C SER A 330 6.02 0.91 8.94
N ILE A 331 5.48 -0.27 8.71
CA ILE A 331 5.74 -1.09 7.53
C ILE A 331 4.44 -1.21 6.70
N THR A 332 4.57 -1.28 5.38
CA THR A 332 3.43 -1.47 4.48
C THR A 332 3.75 -2.51 3.41
N TRP A 333 2.81 -3.43 3.18
CA TRP A 333 2.80 -4.32 2.03
C TRP A 333 1.61 -3.99 1.14
N SER A 334 1.81 -4.01 -0.18
CA SER A 334 0.73 -3.81 -1.15
C SER A 334 0.64 -4.97 -2.13
N ILE A 335 -0.57 -5.48 -2.26
CA ILE A 335 -0.88 -6.63 -3.10
C ILE A 335 -1.98 -6.22 -4.09
N PRO A 336 -1.75 -6.38 -5.41
CA PRO A 336 -2.80 -6.20 -6.40
C PRO A 336 -3.77 -7.38 -6.37
N TYR A 337 -5.05 -7.11 -6.62
CA TYR A 337 -6.09 -8.13 -6.70
C TYR A 337 -7.16 -7.76 -7.71
N LYS A 338 -7.94 -8.74 -8.13
CA LYS A 338 -9.08 -8.58 -9.02
C LYS A 338 -10.37 -8.80 -8.26
N SER A 339 -11.30 -7.82 -8.31
CA SER A 339 -12.69 -8.01 -7.92
C SER A 339 -13.51 -8.32 -9.17
N GLN A 340 -14.29 -9.40 -9.14
CA GLN A 340 -15.14 -9.82 -10.25
C GLN A 340 -16.58 -10.04 -9.77
N ARG A 341 -17.56 -9.90 -10.67
CA ARG A 341 -18.94 -10.28 -10.38
C ARG A 341 -19.03 -11.78 -10.18
N SER A 342 -19.79 -12.18 -9.18
CA SER A 342 -20.27 -13.56 -9.09
C SER A 342 -21.21 -13.81 -10.27
N GLU A 343 -21.08 -14.94 -10.93
CA GLU A 343 -22.03 -15.42 -11.93
C GLU A 343 -23.40 -15.67 -11.29
#